data_739f58c0ef281bfc842a84e91dee3e7c
#
_entry.id   739f58c0ef281bfc842a84e91dee3e7c
#
_cell.length_a   1.000
_cell.length_b   1.000
_cell.length_c   1.000
_cell.angle_alpha   90.00
_cell.angle_beta   90.00
_cell.angle_gamma   90.00
#
_symmetry.space_group_name_H-M   'P 1'
#
loop_
_entity.id
_entity.type
_entity.pdbx_description
1 polymer ?
#
loop_
_entity_poly.entity_id
_entity_poly.type
_entity_poly.pdbx_seq_one_letter_code
_entity_poly.pdbx_strand_id
1 'polypeptide(L)'
;MSDTADNGNGTVSAERHGDVPLVRVDDGKANAFSVPMLAALDAQIDTAEADDEIGAVVIAGNDRAFFAGFDLNVIRGGDRAAIGELVSAGGAMVRRAYGSSVPVVAACTGHAVAAGALLLLGCDHRVGPDAQVKIGLNEVAIALTLPDWAMTISKERLSRRHLQRCVA
;
A
#
# COMPACT_ATOMS: atom_id res chain seq x y z
N MET A 1 -11.17 -1.07 25.41
CA MET A 1 -10.57 -2.42 25.35
C MET A 1 -9.98 -2.52 23.96
N SER A 2 -8.66 -2.55 23.84
CA SER A 2 -7.97 -2.66 22.56
C SER A 2 -7.93 -4.13 22.18
N ASP A 3 -8.78 -4.56 21.25
CA ASP A 3 -8.63 -5.85 20.59
C ASP A 3 -7.52 -5.73 19.55
N THR A 4 -6.31 -6.10 19.94
CA THR A 4 -5.20 -6.31 19.00
C THR A 4 -5.41 -7.68 18.37
N ALA A 5 -6.00 -7.74 17.19
CA ALA A 5 -5.98 -8.94 16.36
C ALA A 5 -4.57 -9.14 15.82
N ASP A 6 -3.72 -9.84 16.58
CA ASP A 6 -2.41 -10.30 16.12
C ASP A 6 -2.62 -11.48 15.16
N ASN A 7 -2.56 -11.24 13.87
CA ASN A 7 -2.66 -12.26 12.81
C ASN A 7 -1.33 -13.01 12.60
N GLY A 8 -0.60 -13.33 13.66
CA GLY A 8 0.45 -14.38 13.64
C GLY A 8 1.73 -14.09 12.85
N ASN A 9 1.90 -12.93 12.23
CA ASN A 9 3.09 -12.61 11.44
C ASN A 9 3.72 -11.26 11.80
N GLY A 10 3.28 -10.60 12.88
CA GLY A 10 3.90 -9.38 13.44
C GLY A 10 3.99 -8.15 12.52
N THR A 11 3.69 -8.29 11.23
CA THR A 11 3.91 -7.26 10.22
C THR A 11 2.70 -6.35 10.01
N VAL A 12 1.48 -6.84 10.21
CA VAL A 12 0.23 -6.08 10.08
C VAL A 12 -0.56 -6.19 11.37
N SER A 13 -0.89 -5.06 11.96
CA SER A 13 -1.72 -4.97 13.18
C SER A 13 -2.83 -3.95 12.98
N ALA A 14 -3.95 -4.11 13.68
CA ALA A 14 -5.03 -3.15 13.66
C ALA A 14 -5.39 -2.74 15.09
N GLU A 15 -5.63 -1.44 15.27
CA GLU A 15 -6.13 -0.85 16.51
C GLU A 15 -7.37 -0.03 16.20
N ARG A 16 -8.48 -0.30 16.91
CA ARG A 16 -9.75 0.39 16.67
C ARG A 16 -9.82 1.71 17.46
N HIS A 17 -10.04 2.81 16.77
CA HIS A 17 -10.28 4.14 17.33
C HIS A 17 -11.71 4.58 16.99
N GLY A 18 -12.65 4.20 17.82
CA GLY A 18 -14.07 4.46 17.56
C GLY A 18 -14.58 3.70 16.35
N ASP A 19 -15.01 4.41 15.32
CA ASP A 19 -15.45 3.88 14.03
C ASP A 19 -14.33 3.80 12.97
N VAL A 20 -13.07 4.05 13.37
CA VAL A 20 -11.92 4.06 12.45
C VAL A 20 -10.83 3.12 12.94
N PRO A 21 -10.64 1.93 12.34
CA PRO A 21 -9.46 1.10 12.57
C PRO A 21 -8.21 1.73 11.94
N LEU A 22 -7.15 1.80 12.73
CA LEU A 22 -5.80 2.10 12.27
C LEU A 22 -5.05 0.79 12.00
N VAL A 23 -4.85 0.49 10.73
CA VAL A 23 -4.08 -0.66 10.26
C VAL A 23 -2.63 -0.23 10.10
N ARG A 24 -1.75 -0.71 10.96
CA ARG A 24 -0.32 -0.42 10.93
C ARG A 24 0.44 -1.56 10.29
N VAL A 25 1.35 -1.19 9.39
CA VAL A 25 2.27 -2.14 8.76
C VAL A 25 3.70 -1.81 9.19
N ASP A 26 4.38 -2.82 9.75
CA ASP A 26 5.77 -2.70 10.16
C ASP A 26 6.49 -4.05 9.99
N ASP A 27 7.34 -4.15 8.97
CA ASP A 27 8.20 -5.31 8.70
C ASP A 27 9.58 -5.21 9.40
N GLY A 28 9.76 -4.19 10.25
CA GLY A 28 11.04 -3.86 10.89
C GLY A 28 12.05 -3.21 9.95
N LYS A 29 11.68 -2.97 8.67
CA LYS A 29 12.54 -2.39 7.63
C LYS A 29 11.82 -1.25 6.90
N ALA A 30 11.52 -1.42 5.63
CA ALA A 30 10.95 -0.39 4.77
C ALA A 30 9.56 -0.76 4.22
N ASN A 31 8.91 -1.74 4.79
CA ASN A 31 7.58 -2.22 4.39
C ASN A 31 7.53 -2.62 2.91
N ALA A 32 8.37 -3.60 2.54
CA ALA A 32 8.34 -4.14 1.20
C ALA A 32 7.12 -5.05 1.01
N PHE A 33 6.41 -4.91 -0.10
CA PHE A 33 5.27 -5.76 -0.43
C PHE A 33 5.69 -7.21 -0.57
N SER A 34 5.11 -8.07 0.24
CA SER A 34 5.13 -9.52 0.12
C SER A 34 3.71 -10.06 0.02
N VAL A 35 3.54 -11.23 -0.59
CA VAL A 35 2.21 -11.84 -0.72
C VAL A 35 1.52 -12.02 0.64
N PRO A 36 2.20 -12.53 1.70
CA PRO A 36 1.58 -12.65 3.02
C PRO A 36 1.16 -11.31 3.65
N MET A 37 2.00 -10.26 3.51
CA MET A 37 1.66 -8.92 4.02
C MET A 37 0.44 -8.35 3.30
N LEU A 38 0.39 -8.47 1.97
CA LEU A 38 -0.73 -7.98 1.17
C LEU A 38 -2.04 -8.71 1.53
N ALA A 39 -1.98 -10.02 1.74
CA ALA A 39 -3.13 -10.80 2.18
C ALA A 39 -3.61 -10.39 3.59
N ALA A 40 -2.66 -10.13 4.52
CA ALA A 40 -3.02 -9.65 5.85
C ALA A 40 -3.65 -8.25 5.82
N LEU A 41 -3.16 -7.36 4.95
CA LEU A 41 -3.74 -6.03 4.76
C LEU A 41 -5.14 -6.09 4.12
N ASP A 42 -5.35 -6.97 3.14
CA ASP A 42 -6.64 -7.20 2.49
C ASP A 42 -7.68 -7.71 3.52
N ALA A 43 -7.29 -8.64 4.39
CA ALA A 43 -8.15 -9.15 5.46
C ALA A 43 -8.60 -8.05 6.45
N GLN A 44 -7.79 -7.01 6.68
CA GLN A 44 -8.20 -5.87 7.51
C GLN A 44 -9.30 -5.03 6.83
N ILE A 45 -9.20 -4.85 5.51
CA ILE A 45 -10.26 -4.16 4.76
C ILE A 45 -11.53 -5.01 4.72
N ASP A 46 -11.43 -6.33 4.54
CA ASP A 46 -12.60 -7.24 4.61
C ASP A 46 -13.29 -7.15 5.97
N THR A 47 -12.50 -7.12 7.06
CA THR A 47 -13.04 -6.96 8.41
C THR A 47 -13.77 -5.64 8.58
N ALA A 48 -13.22 -4.56 8.03
CA ALA A 48 -13.84 -3.23 8.11
C ALA A 48 -15.13 -3.14 7.28
N GLU A 49 -15.16 -3.75 6.09
CA GLU A 49 -16.35 -3.75 5.24
C GLU A 49 -17.49 -4.64 5.78
N ALA A 50 -17.15 -5.62 6.61
CA ALA A 50 -18.14 -6.49 7.24
C ALA A 50 -18.76 -5.90 8.51
N ASP A 51 -18.25 -4.78 9.02
CA ASP A 51 -18.70 -4.12 10.24
C ASP A 51 -19.37 -2.78 9.91
N ASP A 52 -20.70 -2.74 10.00
CA ASP A 52 -21.51 -1.55 9.72
C ASP A 52 -21.19 -0.33 10.63
N GLU A 53 -20.46 -0.55 11.74
CA GLU A 53 -20.01 0.54 12.61
C GLU A 53 -18.72 1.21 12.11
N ILE A 54 -18.04 0.65 11.11
CA ILE A 54 -16.79 1.23 10.58
C ILE A 54 -17.11 2.29 9.53
N GLY A 55 -16.64 3.51 9.80
CA GLY A 55 -16.80 4.67 8.90
C GLY A 55 -15.65 4.87 7.92
N ALA A 56 -14.45 4.39 8.23
CA ALA A 56 -13.26 4.49 7.37
C ALA A 56 -12.15 3.57 7.88
N VAL A 57 -11.15 3.26 7.04
CA VAL A 57 -9.91 2.55 7.42
C VAL A 57 -8.72 3.47 7.21
N VAL A 58 -7.83 3.54 8.20
CA VAL A 58 -6.53 4.22 8.06
C VAL A 58 -5.43 3.19 7.92
N ILE A 59 -4.67 3.24 6.83
CA ILE A 59 -3.47 2.43 6.63
C ILE A 59 -2.25 3.30 6.93
N ALA A 60 -1.39 2.85 7.85
CA ALA A 60 -0.15 3.53 8.21
C ALA A 60 1.05 2.60 8.02
N GLY A 61 2.18 3.17 7.63
CA GLY A 61 3.47 2.50 7.66
C GLY A 61 4.18 2.64 9.00
N ASN A 62 5.47 2.32 9.02
CA ASN A 62 6.37 2.57 10.14
C ASN A 62 7.05 3.97 10.01
N ASP A 63 7.98 4.28 10.92
CA ASP A 63 8.65 5.59 10.96
C ASP A 63 9.59 5.86 9.77
N ARG A 64 9.91 4.86 8.97
CA ARG A 64 10.82 4.98 7.82
C ARG A 64 10.07 5.09 6.51
N ALA A 65 9.04 4.28 6.35
CA ALA A 65 8.34 4.14 5.09
C ALA A 65 6.85 3.86 5.30
N PHE A 66 6.04 4.44 4.45
CA PHE A 66 4.72 3.92 4.20
C PHE A 66 4.88 2.54 3.56
N PHE A 67 5.38 2.47 2.31
CA PHE A 67 5.79 1.22 1.66
C PHE A 67 6.89 1.50 0.64
N ALA A 68 7.90 0.63 0.57
CA ALA A 68 9.05 0.75 -0.33
C ALA A 68 8.89 0.01 -1.67
N GLY A 69 7.69 -0.44 -2.00
CA GLY A 69 7.45 -1.22 -3.22
C GLY A 69 7.57 -2.72 -3.00
N PHE A 70 7.74 -3.47 -4.08
CA PHE A 70 7.83 -4.93 -4.03
C PHE A 70 9.12 -5.44 -3.38
N ASP A 71 9.05 -6.61 -2.74
CA ASP A 71 10.24 -7.28 -2.20
C ASP A 71 11.26 -7.57 -3.31
N LEU A 72 12.39 -6.87 -3.21
CA LEU A 72 13.47 -6.98 -4.20
C LEU A 72 14.14 -8.36 -4.20
N ASN A 73 14.04 -9.15 -3.13
CA ASN A 73 14.56 -10.51 -3.13
C ASN A 73 13.75 -11.39 -4.06
N VAL A 74 12.42 -11.26 -4.09
CA VAL A 74 11.54 -11.95 -5.03
C VAL A 74 11.86 -11.52 -6.47
N ILE A 75 11.94 -10.19 -6.69
CA ILE A 75 12.20 -9.63 -8.03
C ILE A 75 13.57 -10.11 -8.58
N ARG A 76 14.62 -10.06 -7.73
CA ARG A 76 15.99 -10.48 -8.12
C ARG A 76 16.17 -11.98 -8.20
N GLY A 77 15.33 -12.75 -7.52
CA GLY A 77 15.34 -14.21 -7.56
C GLY A 77 15.06 -14.79 -8.95
N GLY A 78 14.41 -14.00 -9.83
CA GLY A 78 14.20 -14.34 -11.23
C GLY A 78 13.14 -15.41 -11.49
N ASP A 79 12.48 -15.92 -10.45
CA ASP A 79 11.34 -16.82 -10.62
C ASP A 79 10.13 -16.04 -11.14
N ARG A 80 9.81 -16.28 -12.42
CA ARG A 80 8.71 -15.59 -13.11
C ARG A 80 7.35 -15.85 -12.48
N ALA A 81 7.12 -17.02 -11.91
CA ALA A 81 5.85 -17.35 -11.27
C ALA A 81 5.70 -16.54 -9.97
N ALA A 82 6.72 -16.55 -9.11
CA ALA A 82 6.73 -15.78 -7.87
C ALA A 82 6.65 -14.26 -8.11
N ILE A 83 7.34 -13.75 -9.12
CA ILE A 83 7.25 -12.34 -9.52
C ILE A 83 5.84 -12.02 -10.01
N GLY A 84 5.25 -12.85 -10.86
CA GLY A 84 3.90 -12.69 -11.38
C GLY A 84 2.85 -12.69 -10.27
N GLU A 85 2.97 -13.60 -9.31
CA GLU A 85 2.11 -13.66 -8.14
C GLU A 85 2.20 -12.38 -7.30
N LEU A 86 3.42 -11.93 -6.98
CA LEU A 86 3.65 -10.72 -6.19
C LEU A 86 3.10 -9.46 -6.88
N VAL A 87 3.36 -9.28 -8.18
CA VAL A 87 2.87 -8.14 -8.96
C VAL A 87 1.34 -8.17 -9.06
N SER A 88 0.74 -9.34 -9.23
CA SER A 88 -0.72 -9.52 -9.27
C SER A 88 -1.36 -9.20 -7.92
N ALA A 89 -0.78 -9.69 -6.82
CA ALA A 89 -1.24 -9.40 -5.47
C ALA A 89 -1.16 -7.90 -5.15
N GLY A 90 -0.06 -7.23 -5.55
CA GLY A 90 0.07 -5.78 -5.40
C GLY A 90 -0.99 -5.01 -6.19
N GLY A 91 -1.26 -5.41 -7.43
CA GLY A 91 -2.33 -4.82 -8.24
C GLY A 91 -3.72 -5.06 -7.66
N ALA A 92 -3.96 -6.26 -7.10
CA ALA A 92 -5.20 -6.57 -6.41
C ALA A 92 -5.39 -5.67 -5.17
N MET A 93 -4.33 -5.44 -4.38
CA MET A 93 -4.38 -4.57 -3.21
C MET A 93 -4.67 -3.10 -3.57
N VAL A 94 -4.03 -2.57 -4.60
CA VAL A 94 -4.31 -1.20 -5.09
C VAL A 94 -5.76 -1.07 -5.56
N ARG A 95 -6.26 -2.05 -6.31
CA ARG A 95 -7.64 -2.10 -6.75
C ARG A 95 -8.61 -2.25 -5.56
N ARG A 96 -8.23 -3.01 -4.55
CA ARG A 96 -9.00 -3.21 -3.34
C ARG A 96 -9.19 -1.90 -2.57
N ALA A 97 -8.11 -1.15 -2.34
CA ALA A 97 -8.17 0.16 -1.69
C ALA A 97 -9.00 1.17 -2.51
N TYR A 98 -8.87 1.14 -3.86
CA TYR A 98 -9.61 2.03 -4.75
C TYR A 98 -11.12 1.76 -4.80
N GLY A 99 -11.52 0.49 -4.70
CA GLY A 99 -12.91 0.05 -4.83
C GLY A 99 -13.56 -0.39 -3.51
N SER A 100 -12.94 -0.09 -2.38
CA SER A 100 -13.50 -0.41 -1.06
C SER A 100 -14.84 0.28 -0.82
N SER A 101 -15.76 -0.40 -0.15
CA SER A 101 -17.06 0.15 0.24
C SER A 101 -16.96 1.11 1.44
N VAL A 102 -15.84 1.07 2.18
CA VAL A 102 -15.51 2.06 3.21
C VAL A 102 -14.33 2.93 2.76
N PRO A 103 -14.29 4.22 3.08
CA PRO A 103 -13.17 5.08 2.73
C PRO A 103 -11.84 4.55 3.26
N VAL A 104 -10.83 4.49 2.40
CA VAL A 104 -9.46 4.08 2.76
C VAL A 104 -8.55 5.30 2.77
N VAL A 105 -7.98 5.60 3.92
CA VAL A 105 -7.08 6.74 4.14
C VAL A 105 -5.65 6.24 4.28
N ALA A 106 -4.73 6.78 3.50
CA ALA A 106 -3.30 6.52 3.67
C ALA A 106 -2.68 7.55 4.63
N ALA A 107 -2.22 7.09 5.79
CA ALA A 107 -1.31 7.84 6.64
C ALA A 107 0.13 7.54 6.18
N CYS A 108 0.62 8.34 5.22
CA CYS A 108 1.96 8.19 4.65
C CYS A 108 3.01 8.65 5.67
N THR A 109 3.46 7.74 6.51
CA THR A 109 4.37 8.03 7.63
C THR A 109 5.81 8.29 7.20
N GLY A 110 6.18 7.93 5.96
CA GLY A 110 7.54 8.06 5.45
C GLY A 110 7.62 7.88 3.93
N HIS A 111 8.69 7.25 3.44
CA HIS A 111 8.85 7.02 2.01
C HIS A 111 7.73 6.14 1.43
N ALA A 112 7.27 6.48 0.22
CA ALA A 112 6.31 5.69 -0.54
C ALA A 112 6.78 5.61 -2.00
N VAL A 113 7.44 4.52 -2.36
CA VAL A 113 8.04 4.37 -3.70
C VAL A 113 7.50 3.15 -4.42
N ALA A 114 7.56 3.18 -5.74
CA ALA A 114 7.10 2.08 -6.61
C ALA A 114 5.66 1.65 -6.26
N ALA A 115 5.41 0.36 -6.01
CA ALA A 115 4.10 -0.15 -5.62
C ALA A 115 3.52 0.54 -4.37
N GLY A 116 4.36 1.05 -3.46
CA GLY A 116 3.91 1.84 -2.31
C GLY A 116 3.29 3.19 -2.70
N ALA A 117 3.84 3.86 -3.72
CA ALA A 117 3.23 5.07 -4.28
C ALA A 117 1.92 4.74 -5.02
N LEU A 118 1.84 3.57 -5.67
CA LEU A 118 0.60 3.12 -6.32
C LEU A 118 -0.51 2.86 -5.30
N LEU A 119 -0.19 2.30 -4.12
CA LEU A 119 -1.17 2.15 -3.04
C LEU A 119 -1.68 3.50 -2.55
N LEU A 120 -0.80 4.53 -2.41
CA LEU A 120 -1.25 5.88 -2.10
C LEU A 120 -2.26 6.40 -3.12
N LEU A 121 -2.05 6.12 -4.41
CA LEU A 121 -2.98 6.52 -5.46
C LEU A 121 -4.30 5.74 -5.40
N GLY A 122 -4.29 4.51 -4.89
CA GLY A 122 -5.48 3.69 -4.66
C GLY A 122 -6.37 4.20 -3.53
N CYS A 123 -5.78 4.83 -2.50
CA CYS A 123 -6.54 5.33 -1.35
C CYS A 123 -7.37 6.58 -1.71
N ASP A 124 -8.48 6.81 -0.96
CA ASP A 124 -9.36 7.96 -1.13
C ASP A 124 -8.71 9.23 -0.65
N HIS A 125 -8.09 9.19 0.51
CA HIS A 125 -7.37 10.32 1.09
C HIS A 125 -5.94 9.97 1.48
N ARG A 126 -5.05 10.95 1.46
CA ARG A 126 -3.62 10.82 1.78
C ARG A 126 -3.19 11.92 2.71
N VAL A 127 -2.60 11.54 3.84
CA VAL A 127 -1.97 12.46 4.78
C VAL A 127 -0.49 12.12 4.82
N GLY A 128 0.37 13.07 4.55
CA GLY A 128 1.81 12.90 4.55
C GLY A 128 2.50 13.68 5.66
N PRO A 129 3.74 13.34 6.01
CA PRO A 129 4.53 14.08 6.99
C PRO A 129 4.99 15.44 6.41
N ASP A 130 5.12 16.43 7.25
CA ASP A 130 5.86 17.66 6.93
C ASP A 130 7.38 17.41 7.04
N ALA A 131 7.88 16.57 6.15
CA ALA A 131 9.27 16.11 6.13
C ALA A 131 9.72 15.79 4.70
N GLN A 132 11.03 15.73 4.48
CA GLN A 132 11.57 15.31 3.20
C GLN A 132 11.45 13.80 3.02
N VAL A 133 10.42 13.36 2.33
CA VAL A 133 10.19 11.96 1.98
C VAL A 133 10.21 11.77 0.46
N LYS A 134 10.55 10.56 0.02
CA LYS A 134 10.48 10.19 -1.40
C LYS A 134 9.13 9.57 -1.67
N ILE A 135 8.35 10.18 -2.58
CA ILE A 135 7.08 9.64 -3.08
C ILE A 135 7.16 9.64 -4.60
N GLY A 136 6.98 8.50 -5.22
CA GLY A 136 7.00 8.40 -6.68
C GLY A 136 7.20 6.99 -7.21
N LEU A 137 7.05 6.89 -8.53
CA LEU A 137 7.24 5.68 -9.31
C LEU A 137 8.67 5.71 -9.86
N ASN A 138 9.53 4.88 -9.32
CA ASN A 138 10.95 4.84 -9.68
C ASN A 138 11.33 3.62 -10.53
N GLU A 139 10.35 2.93 -11.12
CA GLU A 139 10.54 1.73 -11.92
C GLU A 139 11.44 1.98 -13.12
N VAL A 140 11.27 3.11 -13.80
CA VAL A 140 12.11 3.48 -14.95
C VAL A 140 13.58 3.64 -14.54
N ALA A 141 13.85 4.20 -13.36
CA ALA A 141 15.23 4.37 -12.86
C ALA A 141 15.93 3.03 -12.58
N ILE A 142 15.20 1.94 -12.44
CA ILE A 142 15.72 0.59 -12.23
C ILE A 142 15.44 -0.35 -13.43
N ALA A 143 15.17 0.24 -14.60
CA ALA A 143 14.92 -0.45 -15.86
C ALA A 143 13.74 -1.44 -15.81
N LEU A 144 12.72 -1.16 -15.02
CA LEU A 144 11.46 -1.89 -14.98
C LEU A 144 10.36 -1.10 -15.71
N THR A 145 9.48 -1.82 -16.38
CA THR A 145 8.25 -1.27 -16.95
C THR A 145 7.12 -1.34 -15.93
N LEU A 146 6.29 -0.29 -15.92
CA LEU A 146 5.07 -0.32 -15.12
C LEU A 146 4.03 -1.25 -15.77
N PRO A 147 3.37 -2.13 -15.00
CA PRO A 147 2.27 -2.93 -15.51
C PRO A 147 1.06 -2.03 -15.85
N ASP A 148 0.17 -2.51 -16.72
CA ASP A 148 -0.98 -1.74 -17.22
C ASP A 148 -1.88 -1.19 -16.11
N TRP A 149 -2.10 -1.97 -15.04
CA TRP A 149 -2.90 -1.51 -13.91
C TRP A 149 -2.25 -0.32 -13.18
N ALA A 150 -0.91 -0.29 -13.08
CA ALA A 150 -0.17 0.80 -12.45
C ALA A 150 -0.25 2.09 -13.29
N MET A 151 -0.17 1.96 -14.61
CA MET A 151 -0.38 3.08 -15.53
C MET A 151 -1.83 3.59 -15.49
N THR A 152 -2.79 2.69 -15.34
CA THR A 152 -4.22 3.04 -15.26
C THR A 152 -4.50 3.89 -14.03
N ILE A 153 -4.14 3.41 -12.82
CA ILE A 153 -4.38 4.19 -11.59
C ILE A 153 -3.59 5.52 -11.58
N SER A 154 -2.38 5.53 -12.15
CA SER A 154 -1.57 6.75 -12.25
C SER A 154 -2.23 7.80 -13.15
N LYS A 155 -2.80 7.40 -14.29
CA LYS A 155 -3.53 8.29 -15.20
C LYS A 155 -4.84 8.79 -14.58
N GLU A 156 -5.50 7.96 -13.80
CA GLU A 156 -6.77 8.31 -13.15
C GLU A 156 -6.58 9.32 -12.01
N ARG A 157 -5.53 9.15 -11.21
CA ARG A 157 -5.32 9.92 -9.97
C ARG A 157 -4.36 11.09 -10.10
N LEU A 158 -3.48 11.11 -11.10
CA LEU A 158 -2.52 12.18 -11.32
C LEU A 158 -2.98 13.11 -12.44
N SER A 159 -2.83 14.41 -12.22
CA SER A 159 -3.01 15.36 -13.32
C SER A 159 -1.96 15.11 -14.41
N ARG A 160 -2.29 15.43 -15.67
CA ARG A 160 -1.37 15.29 -16.81
C ARG A 160 -0.01 15.98 -16.57
N ARG A 161 -0.02 17.10 -15.86
CA ARG A 161 1.18 17.86 -15.50
C ARG A 161 2.13 17.08 -14.60
N HIS A 162 1.58 16.27 -13.67
CA HIS A 162 2.36 15.55 -12.67
C HIS A 162 2.68 14.11 -13.07
N LEU A 163 1.89 13.52 -13.96
CA LEU A 163 2.07 12.13 -14.38
C LEU A 163 3.50 11.87 -14.87
N GLN A 164 4.01 12.70 -15.78
CA GLN A 164 5.35 12.53 -16.33
C GLN A 164 6.44 12.62 -15.26
N ARG A 165 6.31 13.55 -14.30
CA ARG A 165 7.28 13.70 -13.20
C ARG A 165 7.25 12.57 -12.20
N CYS A 166 6.10 11.90 -12.05
CA CYS A 166 5.94 10.80 -11.10
C CYS A 166 6.39 9.46 -11.68
N VAL A 167 6.42 9.33 -13.01
CA VAL A 167 6.70 8.07 -13.73
C VAL A 167 8.12 8.05 -14.33
N ALA A 168 8.75 9.20 -14.49
CA ALA A 168 10.11 9.39 -15.01
C ALA A 168 11.08 9.59 -13.85
#